data_a7b83db748d653581f7012fc98865845
#
_entry.id   a7b83db748d653581f7012fc98865845
#
_cell.length_a   1.000
_cell.length_b   1.000
_cell.length_c   1.000
_cell.angle_alpha   90.00
_cell.angle_beta   90.00
_cell.angle_gamma   90.00
#
_symmetry.space_group_name_H-M   'P 1'
#
loop_
_entity.id
_entity.type
_entity.pdbx_description
1 polymer ?
#
loop_
_entity_poly.entity_id
_entity_poly.type
_entity_poly.pdbx_seq_one_letter_code
_entity_poly.pdbx_strand_id
1 'polypeptide(L)'
;MKIRTPHSKFRPGFTLIEIVITLTIIAILASGSIYLLKGQIDSAKDTRVDSDLQAIGLALQSYESRALRMPTTEQGLKALVEKPTIEPIPENYRAFMEEMPKDPWGQEYKYRFPAQKSKKPYDVWSVGADGQDGTEDDMGNWKKTAAK
;
A
#
# COMPACT_ATOMS: atom_id res chain seq x y z
N MET A 1 17.58 11.85 -77.91
CA MET A 1 16.94 12.23 -76.64
C MET A 1 16.40 10.99 -75.99
N LYS A 2 17.11 10.42 -74.96
CA LYS A 2 16.71 9.16 -74.24
C LYS A 2 15.90 9.54 -73.04
N ILE A 3 14.62 9.20 -73.02
CA ILE A 3 13.70 9.40 -71.90
C ILE A 3 13.97 8.26 -70.90
N ARG A 4 14.53 8.60 -69.72
CA ARG A 4 14.67 7.66 -68.58
C ARG A 4 13.33 7.58 -67.85
N THR A 5 12.64 6.47 -67.94
CA THR A 5 11.50 6.14 -67.08
C THR A 5 11.94 5.88 -65.65
N PRO A 6 11.34 6.51 -64.64
CA PRO A 6 11.67 6.20 -63.25
C PRO A 6 11.10 4.81 -62.88
N HIS A 7 11.98 3.90 -62.46
CA HIS A 7 11.55 2.64 -61.85
C HIS A 7 10.91 2.92 -60.50
N SER A 8 9.59 2.79 -60.44
CA SER A 8 8.85 2.76 -59.19
C SER A 8 9.31 1.53 -58.37
N LYS A 9 10.00 1.75 -57.25
CA LYS A 9 10.32 0.68 -56.29
C LYS A 9 9.02 0.33 -55.56
N PHE A 10 8.38 -0.73 -55.94
CA PHE A 10 7.29 -1.34 -55.16
C PHE A 10 7.82 -1.72 -53.78
N ARG A 11 7.34 -1.07 -52.74
CA ARG A 11 7.58 -1.49 -51.37
C ARG A 11 6.63 -2.65 -51.10
N PRO A 12 7.12 -3.83 -50.69
CA PRO A 12 6.23 -4.93 -50.31
C PRO A 12 5.40 -4.48 -49.10
N GLY A 13 4.08 -4.58 -49.24
CA GLY A 13 3.14 -4.38 -48.10
C GLY A 13 3.14 -5.62 -47.21
N PHE A 14 2.72 -5.44 -45.96
CA PHE A 14 2.53 -6.55 -45.01
C PHE A 14 1.43 -7.50 -45.53
N THR A 15 1.67 -8.80 -45.33
CA THR A 15 0.66 -9.82 -45.61
C THR A 15 -0.33 -9.93 -44.46
N LEU A 16 -1.58 -10.32 -44.74
CA LEU A 16 -2.60 -10.53 -43.71
C LEU A 16 -2.13 -11.56 -42.67
N ILE A 17 -1.47 -12.64 -43.14
CA ILE A 17 -0.94 -13.67 -42.22
C ILE A 17 0.15 -13.14 -41.28
N GLU A 18 1.02 -12.25 -41.72
CA GLU A 18 2.05 -11.63 -40.92
C GLU A 18 1.48 -10.77 -39.79
N ILE A 19 0.43 -10.01 -40.07
CA ILE A 19 -0.30 -9.25 -39.05
C ILE A 19 -0.99 -10.18 -38.05
N VAL A 20 -1.62 -11.28 -38.50
CA VAL A 20 -2.28 -12.23 -37.61
C VAL A 20 -1.27 -12.90 -36.68
N ILE A 21 -0.12 -13.35 -37.19
CA ILE A 21 0.93 -13.96 -36.39
C ILE A 21 1.50 -12.98 -35.38
N THR A 22 1.81 -11.75 -35.80
CA THR A 22 2.35 -10.72 -34.88
C THR A 22 1.38 -10.37 -33.77
N LEU A 23 0.08 -10.18 -34.06
CA LEU A 23 -0.94 -9.93 -33.05
C LEU A 23 -1.10 -11.11 -32.08
N THR A 24 -1.04 -12.33 -32.59
CA THR A 24 -1.11 -13.55 -31.76
C THR A 24 0.04 -13.63 -30.78
N ILE A 25 1.27 -13.36 -31.24
CA ILE A 25 2.47 -13.38 -30.38
C ILE A 25 2.37 -12.26 -29.32
N ILE A 26 1.97 -11.06 -29.72
CA ILE A 26 1.78 -9.94 -28.79
C ILE A 26 0.72 -10.28 -27.72
N ALA A 27 -0.40 -10.87 -28.10
CA ALA A 27 -1.45 -11.27 -27.18
C ALA A 27 -0.96 -12.30 -26.13
N ILE A 28 -0.16 -13.29 -26.56
CA ILE A 28 0.41 -14.32 -25.67
C ILE A 28 1.41 -13.67 -24.68
N LEU A 29 2.30 -12.82 -25.17
CA LEU A 29 3.29 -12.15 -24.34
C LEU A 29 2.64 -11.17 -23.34
N ALA A 30 1.62 -10.42 -23.78
CA ALA A 30 0.90 -9.48 -22.95
C ALA A 30 0.15 -10.18 -21.80
N SER A 31 -0.48 -11.31 -22.05
CA SER A 31 -1.23 -12.06 -21.03
C SER A 31 -0.33 -12.58 -19.90
N GLY A 32 0.87 -13.08 -20.23
CA GLY A 32 1.86 -13.52 -19.24
C GLY A 32 2.41 -12.38 -18.35
N SER A 33 2.64 -11.21 -18.95
CA SER A 33 3.17 -10.03 -18.24
C SER A 33 2.20 -9.47 -17.21
N ILE A 34 0.90 -9.46 -17.48
CA ILE A 34 -0.13 -8.94 -16.56
C ILE A 34 -0.18 -9.77 -15.27
N TYR A 35 -0.06 -11.09 -15.37
CA TYR A 35 -0.09 -11.97 -14.21
C TYR A 35 1.11 -11.75 -13.28
N LEU A 36 2.31 -11.59 -13.83
CA LEU A 36 3.54 -11.31 -13.06
C LEU A 36 3.49 -9.96 -12.36
N LEU A 37 2.98 -8.93 -13.04
CA LEU A 37 2.87 -7.58 -12.48
C LEU A 37 1.91 -7.51 -11.29
N LYS A 38 0.79 -8.23 -11.31
CA LYS A 38 -0.18 -8.24 -10.21
C LYS A 38 0.46 -8.70 -8.90
N GLY A 39 1.20 -9.79 -8.90
CA GLY A 39 1.89 -10.29 -7.70
C GLY A 39 2.92 -9.30 -7.13
N GLN A 40 3.60 -8.56 -8.00
CA GLN A 40 4.57 -7.53 -7.58
C GLN A 40 3.88 -6.33 -6.91
N ILE A 41 2.72 -5.90 -7.45
CA ILE A 41 1.93 -4.81 -6.89
C ILE A 41 1.41 -5.17 -5.49
N ASP A 42 0.90 -6.38 -5.32
CA ASP A 42 0.38 -6.83 -4.02
C ASP A 42 1.51 -6.91 -2.97
N SER A 43 2.68 -7.45 -3.33
CA SER A 43 3.86 -7.46 -2.46
C SER A 43 4.35 -6.05 -2.09
N ALA A 44 4.29 -5.10 -3.02
CA ALA A 44 4.67 -3.71 -2.76
C ALA A 44 3.69 -3.04 -1.77
N LYS A 45 2.39 -3.33 -1.84
CA LYS A 45 1.38 -2.85 -0.89
C LYS A 45 1.64 -3.40 0.51
N ASP A 46 1.91 -4.70 0.63
CA ASP A 46 2.24 -5.34 1.90
C ASP A 46 3.46 -4.69 2.56
N THR A 47 4.52 -4.48 1.77
CA THR A 47 5.74 -3.80 2.24
C THR A 47 5.47 -2.37 2.70
N ARG A 48 4.59 -1.64 2.01
CA ARG A 48 4.20 -0.29 2.39
C ARG A 48 3.44 -0.30 3.72
N VAL A 49 2.46 -1.20 3.89
CA VAL A 49 1.74 -1.35 5.17
C VAL A 49 2.72 -1.63 6.31
N ASP A 50 3.67 -2.56 6.13
CA ASP A 50 4.67 -2.86 7.16
C ASP A 50 5.53 -1.64 7.53
N SER A 51 5.93 -0.84 6.54
CA SER A 51 6.66 0.41 6.77
C SER A 51 5.84 1.44 7.54
N ASP A 52 4.57 1.62 7.17
CA ASP A 52 3.66 2.56 7.84
C ASP A 52 3.39 2.12 9.29
N LEU A 53 3.17 0.81 9.52
CA LEU A 53 2.99 0.25 10.88
C LEU A 53 4.23 0.45 11.76
N GLN A 54 5.43 0.39 11.18
CA GLN A 54 6.67 0.69 11.90
C GLN A 54 6.77 2.18 12.25
N ALA A 55 6.48 3.07 11.30
CA ALA A 55 6.51 4.52 11.51
C ALA A 55 5.49 4.94 12.59
N ILE A 56 4.26 4.45 12.51
CA ILE A 56 3.22 4.68 13.53
C ILE A 56 3.68 4.13 14.89
N GLY A 57 4.30 2.94 14.90
CA GLY A 57 4.82 2.34 16.13
C GLY A 57 5.89 3.19 16.81
N LEU A 58 6.81 3.77 16.05
CA LEU A 58 7.84 4.69 16.58
C LEU A 58 7.21 5.99 17.10
N ALA A 59 6.21 6.52 16.44
CA ALA A 59 5.48 7.71 16.89
C ALA A 59 4.72 7.43 18.20
N LEU A 60 4.08 6.25 18.34
CA LEU A 60 3.42 5.83 19.57
C LEU A 60 4.39 5.68 20.74
N GLN A 61 5.58 5.11 20.51
CA GLN A 61 6.64 5.02 21.54
C GLN A 61 7.13 6.42 21.97
N SER A 62 7.26 7.32 21.00
CA SER A 62 7.65 8.71 21.28
C SER A 62 6.57 9.45 22.06
N TYR A 63 5.30 9.21 21.74
CA TYR A 63 4.15 9.73 22.50
C TYR A 63 4.18 9.19 23.94
N GLU A 64 4.31 7.86 24.11
CA GLU A 64 4.36 7.21 25.41
C GLU A 64 5.51 7.77 26.29
N SER A 65 6.70 7.90 25.71
CA SER A 65 7.86 8.43 26.41
C SER A 65 7.66 9.86 26.94
N ARG A 66 6.86 10.66 26.24
CA ARG A 66 6.59 12.06 26.62
C ARG A 66 5.35 12.21 27.49
N ALA A 67 4.28 11.52 27.16
CA ALA A 67 3.00 11.57 27.86
C ALA A 67 2.93 10.61 29.07
N LEU A 68 3.92 9.70 29.20
CA LEU A 68 4.00 8.62 30.19
C LEU A 68 2.80 7.66 30.12
N ARG A 69 2.14 7.62 28.97
CA ARG A 69 0.99 6.76 28.68
C ARG A 69 0.75 6.65 27.16
N MET A 70 0.09 5.61 26.73
CA MET A 70 -0.39 5.49 25.38
C MET A 70 -1.65 6.34 25.14
N PRO A 71 -1.96 6.76 23.91
CA PRO A 71 -3.26 7.31 23.57
C PRO A 71 -4.36 6.30 23.91
N THR A 72 -5.53 6.78 24.32
CA THR A 72 -6.69 5.90 24.47
C THR A 72 -7.24 5.50 23.10
N THR A 73 -8.04 4.44 23.02
CA THR A 73 -8.70 4.03 21.77
C THR A 73 -9.55 5.17 21.20
N GLU A 74 -10.21 5.95 22.07
CA GLU A 74 -11.04 7.10 21.66
C GLU A 74 -10.22 8.27 21.12
N GLN A 75 -9.03 8.53 21.68
CA GLN A 75 -8.09 9.51 21.16
C GLN A 75 -7.53 9.07 19.80
N GLY A 76 -7.34 7.76 19.64
CA GLY A 76 -6.89 7.16 18.40
C GLY A 76 -5.51 7.62 17.94
N LEU A 77 -5.16 7.33 16.70
CA LEU A 77 -3.89 7.75 16.10
C LEU A 77 -3.84 9.27 15.82
N LYS A 78 -4.98 9.96 15.81
CA LYS A 78 -5.00 11.43 15.67
C LYS A 78 -4.20 12.14 16.75
N ALA A 79 -4.09 11.52 17.96
CA ALA A 79 -3.25 12.01 19.03
C ALA A 79 -1.76 12.10 18.69
N LEU A 80 -1.29 11.49 17.60
CA LEU A 80 0.08 11.59 17.12
C LEU A 80 0.33 12.84 16.26
N VAL A 81 -0.70 13.38 15.65
CA VAL A 81 -0.62 14.52 14.72
C VAL A 81 -1.11 15.80 15.39
N GLU A 82 -2.18 15.73 16.18
CA GLU A 82 -2.80 16.87 16.84
C GLU A 82 -3.04 16.62 18.33
N LYS A 83 -3.05 17.71 19.11
CA LYS A 83 -3.27 17.61 20.56
C LYS A 83 -4.66 17.02 20.84
N PRO A 84 -4.76 15.93 21.61
CA PRO A 84 -6.03 15.35 21.99
C PRO A 84 -6.92 16.37 22.71
N THR A 85 -8.22 16.30 22.45
CA THR A 85 -9.25 17.09 23.14
C THR A 85 -10.01 16.27 24.18
N ILE A 86 -9.80 14.93 24.18
CA ILE A 86 -10.39 13.97 25.11
C ILE A 86 -9.35 13.64 26.18
N GLU A 87 -9.76 13.65 27.45
CA GLU A 87 -8.87 13.27 28.54
C GLU A 87 -8.40 11.80 28.44
N PRO A 88 -7.19 11.51 28.89
CA PRO A 88 -6.21 12.40 29.54
C PRO A 88 -5.34 13.17 28.54
N ILE A 89 -5.35 14.49 28.66
CA ILE A 89 -4.60 15.39 27.75
C ILE A 89 -3.15 15.55 28.26
N PRO A 90 -2.11 15.31 27.41
CA PRO A 90 -0.73 15.56 27.78
C PRO A 90 -0.47 17.07 28.00
N GLU A 91 0.16 17.44 29.14
CA GLU A 91 0.50 18.83 29.43
C GLU A 91 1.49 19.41 28.41
N ASN A 92 2.54 18.64 28.09
CA ASN A 92 3.59 19.04 27.16
C ASN A 92 3.43 18.35 25.81
N TYR A 93 2.29 18.53 25.16
CA TYR A 93 2.03 17.94 23.85
C TYR A 93 2.91 18.54 22.76
N ARG A 94 3.38 17.68 21.88
CA ARG A 94 4.02 18.01 20.61
C ARG A 94 3.57 16.98 19.57
N ALA A 95 3.31 17.40 18.35
CA ALA A 95 3.03 16.45 17.27
C ALA A 95 4.24 15.49 17.06
N PHE A 96 3.96 14.22 16.90
CA PHE A 96 4.92 13.13 16.71
C PHE A 96 5.01 12.70 15.25
N MET A 97 4.02 13.08 14.45
CA MET A 97 3.96 12.92 13.00
C MET A 97 3.40 14.20 12.39
N GLU A 98 3.79 14.53 11.18
CA GLU A 98 3.23 15.67 10.44
C GLU A 98 1.81 15.37 9.96
N GLU A 99 1.61 14.17 9.43
CA GLU A 99 0.31 13.67 8.99
C GLU A 99 0.19 12.16 9.22
N MET A 100 -1.04 11.68 9.30
CA MET A 100 -1.29 10.24 9.37
C MET A 100 -1.23 9.64 7.96
N PRO A 101 -0.42 8.59 7.75
CA PRO A 101 -0.41 7.89 6.48
C PRO A 101 -1.76 7.21 6.25
N LYS A 102 -2.13 7.11 4.98
CA LYS A 102 -3.21 6.23 4.54
C LYS A 102 -2.61 4.95 3.98
N ASP A 103 -3.30 3.88 4.17
CA ASP A 103 -2.88 2.59 3.64
C ASP A 103 -2.91 2.58 2.09
N PRO A 104 -2.36 1.53 1.42
CA PRO A 104 -2.33 1.45 -0.04
C PRO A 104 -3.70 1.41 -0.73
N TRP A 105 -4.77 1.22 0.01
CA TRP A 105 -6.16 1.24 -0.47
C TRP A 105 -6.89 2.54 -0.14
N GLY A 106 -6.19 3.50 0.53
CA GLY A 106 -6.70 4.82 0.85
C GLY A 106 -7.47 4.92 2.17
N GLN A 107 -7.47 3.84 2.97
CA GLN A 107 -8.13 3.78 4.27
C GLN A 107 -7.21 4.33 5.38
N GLU A 108 -7.83 4.75 6.49
CA GLU A 108 -7.11 5.13 7.71
C GLU A 108 -6.71 3.88 8.51
N TYR A 109 -5.48 3.87 9.07
CA TYR A 109 -5.06 2.84 9.99
C TYR A 109 -5.94 2.83 11.25
N LYS A 110 -6.32 1.65 11.69
CA LYS A 110 -7.08 1.44 12.94
C LYS A 110 -6.12 1.30 14.12
N TYR A 111 -6.64 1.66 15.30
CA TYR A 111 -5.88 1.61 16.55
C TYR A 111 -6.73 1.14 17.70
N ARG A 112 -6.11 0.41 18.61
CA ARG A 112 -6.75 -0.03 19.85
C ARG A 112 -5.74 -0.16 20.99
N PHE A 113 -6.11 0.36 22.13
CA PHE A 113 -5.37 0.22 23.37
C PHE A 113 -6.34 -0.10 24.53
N PRO A 114 -6.08 -1.15 25.34
CA PRO A 114 -4.99 -2.13 25.24
C PRO A 114 -5.13 -3.09 24.04
N ALA A 115 -4.01 -3.72 23.66
CA ALA A 115 -3.97 -4.69 22.57
C ALA A 115 -4.85 -5.93 22.86
N GLN A 116 -5.39 -6.53 21.81
CA GLN A 116 -6.12 -7.79 21.86
C GLN A 116 -5.51 -8.87 20.93
N LYS A 117 -4.79 -8.45 19.90
CA LYS A 117 -4.21 -9.36 18.89
C LYS A 117 -2.69 -9.41 18.95
N SER A 118 -2.02 -8.28 19.24
CA SER A 118 -0.57 -8.19 19.23
C SER A 118 0.06 -8.51 20.58
N LYS A 119 1.39 -8.79 20.57
CA LYS A 119 2.21 -8.90 21.79
C LYS A 119 2.68 -7.53 22.29
N LYS A 120 2.46 -6.46 21.51
CA LYS A 120 2.74 -5.08 21.91
C LYS A 120 1.59 -4.58 22.80
N PRO A 121 1.77 -3.47 23.52
CA PRO A 121 0.71 -2.93 24.37
C PRO A 121 -0.53 -2.45 23.57
N TYR A 122 -0.40 -2.25 22.26
CA TYR A 122 -1.45 -1.75 21.38
C TYR A 122 -1.57 -2.59 20.10
N ASP A 123 -2.72 -2.50 19.46
CA ASP A 123 -2.93 -2.98 18.09
C ASP A 123 -3.02 -1.79 17.12
N VAL A 124 -2.32 -1.88 15.99
CA VAL A 124 -2.44 -0.98 14.83
C VAL A 124 -2.55 -1.84 13.58
N TRP A 125 -3.51 -1.52 12.71
CA TRP A 125 -3.74 -2.33 11.50
C TRP A 125 -4.38 -1.55 10.35
N SER A 126 -4.16 -2.02 9.14
CA SER A 126 -4.95 -1.70 7.95
C SER A 126 -6.05 -2.75 7.81
N VAL A 127 -7.22 -2.32 7.36
CA VAL A 127 -8.36 -3.20 7.06
C VAL A 127 -8.25 -3.88 5.69
N GLY A 128 -7.11 -3.72 5.00
CA GLY A 128 -6.83 -4.40 3.75
C GLY A 128 -7.64 -3.91 2.55
N ALA A 129 -7.73 -4.75 1.54
CA ALA A 129 -8.34 -4.42 0.25
C ALA A 129 -9.87 -4.35 0.29
N ASP A 130 -10.51 -5.13 1.16
CA ASP A 130 -11.97 -5.18 1.27
C ASP A 130 -12.56 -4.05 2.12
N GLY A 131 -11.72 -3.32 2.89
CA GLY A 131 -12.10 -2.20 3.73
C GLY A 131 -12.95 -2.60 4.94
N GLN A 132 -12.99 -3.89 5.30
CA GLN A 132 -13.78 -4.41 6.42
C GLN A 132 -12.85 -4.84 7.56
N ASP A 133 -13.20 -4.45 8.80
CA ASP A 133 -12.45 -4.82 9.99
C ASP A 133 -12.78 -6.26 10.42
N GLY A 134 -11.76 -7.03 10.74
CA GLY A 134 -11.89 -8.38 11.24
C GLY A 134 -11.87 -9.47 10.18
N THR A 135 -11.41 -9.17 8.98
CA THR A 135 -11.29 -10.13 7.88
C THR A 135 -9.87 -10.71 7.75
N GLU A 136 -9.67 -11.64 6.82
CA GLU A 136 -8.38 -12.31 6.64
C GLU A 136 -7.31 -11.42 6.02
N ASP A 137 -7.69 -10.34 5.35
CA ASP A 137 -6.78 -9.39 4.73
C ASP A 137 -6.39 -8.23 5.65
N ASP A 138 -6.86 -8.22 6.92
CA ASP A 138 -6.34 -7.32 7.95
C ASP A 138 -4.83 -7.47 8.12
N MET A 139 -4.10 -6.38 8.00
CA MET A 139 -2.65 -6.33 8.16
C MET A 139 -2.29 -5.50 9.39
N GLY A 140 -1.86 -6.15 10.47
CA GLY A 140 -1.61 -5.49 11.74
C GLY A 140 -0.20 -5.73 12.29
N ASN A 141 0.13 -5.02 13.39
CA ASN A 141 1.38 -5.18 14.12
C ASN A 141 1.49 -6.51 14.89
N TRP A 142 0.45 -7.35 14.83
CA TRP A 142 0.56 -8.76 15.11
C TRP A 142 1.11 -9.44 13.85
N LYS A 143 2.23 -10.12 13.93
CA LYS A 143 2.76 -10.86 12.80
C LYS A 143 1.67 -11.78 12.24
N LYS A 144 1.30 -11.61 10.97
CA LYS A 144 0.64 -12.67 10.21
C LYS A 144 1.53 -13.91 10.38
N THR A 145 1.02 -14.94 11.02
CA THR A 145 1.66 -16.25 10.96
C THR A 145 1.61 -16.61 9.49
N ALA A 146 2.77 -16.53 8.82
CA ALA A 146 2.85 -16.97 7.43
C ALA A 146 2.26 -18.36 7.39
N ALA A 147 1.15 -18.51 6.69
CA ALA A 147 0.60 -19.81 6.39
C ALA A 147 1.67 -20.56 5.60
N LYS A 148 2.16 -21.64 6.18
CA LYS A 148 3.21 -22.50 5.65
C LYS A 148 2.62 -23.38 4.56
#